data_1554e719501962ba4b1f2665e78f7667
#
_entry.id   1554e719501962ba4b1f2665e78f7667
#
_cell.length_a   1.000
_cell.length_b   1.000
_cell.length_c   1.000
_cell.angle_alpha   90.00
_cell.angle_beta   90.00
_cell.angle_gamma   90.00
#
_symmetry.space_group_name_H-M   'P 1'
#
loop_
_entity.id
_entity.type
_entity.pdbx_description
1 polymer ?
#
loop_
_entity_poly.entity_id
_entity_poly.type
_entity_poly.pdbx_seq_one_letter_code
_entity_poly.pdbx_strand_id
1 'polypeptide(L)'
;MDWKKNDVFQVRIEDMSDTGEGIGKTDGFIWFVKDAVIGDMVEARVMKTKKSYGFARLIQVLEPSACRVTPRCPSARQCGGCQLQAMSYEEQLRFKENKVRNNLSRIGGLTEIPMEPIIGMDEPWRYRNKAQFPFGKDKDGRIITGFYAGRTHAIIEQEDCLLGVEENQPILDCIRGFMEEYHIAPYEEELHKGLVRHVLIRKGFATEELMVCLVLNGDVKKLKAPEVLVERLVKLFPSHMASISCSINREKTNVIMGKEIVNLYGPGYITDYIGNVCYRISPLSFYQVNPVQTQKLYGTALEYAGLTGEETVWDLYCGIGTISLFLAQKAKKVYGVEIIPQAIDDARANAKLNHFENVEFFVGKAEEVLPEQYEKNQVYADTIVVDPPRKGCDSVCLDTIVKMAPEKVVYVSCDSATLARDVKYLGERGYEVKRVKTVDMFPWSGHVECIIMMQNFIIGIAGQCHSLSAILTHADAVTA
;
A
#
# COMPACT_ATOMS: atom_id res chain seq x y z
N MET A 1 30.81 -10.76 24.88
CA MET A 1 30.06 -11.88 25.51
C MET A 1 29.66 -12.88 24.47
N ASP A 2 29.71 -14.16 24.82
CA ASP A 2 29.33 -15.25 23.89
C ASP A 2 27.91 -15.70 24.23
N TRP A 3 26.94 -14.99 23.65
CA TRP A 3 25.53 -15.23 23.89
C TRP A 3 25.07 -16.59 23.36
N LYS A 4 24.40 -17.39 24.21
CA LYS A 4 23.89 -18.71 23.87
C LYS A 4 22.36 -18.70 23.77
N LYS A 5 21.81 -19.63 22.99
CA LYS A 5 20.35 -19.84 22.92
C LYS A 5 19.82 -20.12 24.32
N ASN A 6 18.70 -19.48 24.67
CA ASN A 6 18.00 -19.50 25.95
C ASN A 6 18.64 -18.66 27.08
N ASP A 7 19.75 -17.98 26.86
CA ASP A 7 20.23 -16.99 27.84
C ASP A 7 19.16 -15.92 28.06
N VAL A 8 19.06 -15.43 29.29
CA VAL A 8 18.11 -14.39 29.69
C VAL A 8 18.89 -13.13 30.02
N PHE A 9 18.40 -11.99 29.56
CA PHE A 9 19.02 -10.69 29.77
C PHE A 9 17.97 -9.58 29.84
N GLN A 10 18.39 -8.44 30.36
CA GLN A 10 17.58 -7.23 30.40
C GLN A 10 18.09 -6.23 29.37
N VAL A 11 17.15 -5.53 28.72
CA VAL A 11 17.49 -4.53 27.71
C VAL A 11 16.43 -3.45 27.65
N ARG A 12 16.87 -2.19 27.52
CA ARG A 12 16.01 -1.06 27.18
C ARG A 12 15.82 -1.00 25.69
N ILE A 13 14.57 -0.83 25.27
CA ILE A 13 14.23 -0.70 23.85
C ILE A 13 14.37 0.76 23.43
N GLU A 14 15.29 1.02 22.53
CA GLU A 14 15.67 2.36 22.06
C GLU A 14 15.02 2.73 20.73
N ASP A 15 14.69 1.73 19.89
CA ASP A 15 14.17 1.92 18.54
C ASP A 15 13.31 0.71 18.13
N MET A 16 12.74 0.74 16.93
CA MET A 16 12.00 -0.38 16.35
C MET A 16 12.45 -0.68 14.93
N SER A 17 12.40 -1.97 14.58
CA SER A 17 12.64 -2.44 13.23
C SER A 17 11.42 -2.18 12.33
N ASP A 18 11.63 -2.22 11.01
CA ASP A 18 10.56 -2.13 10.00
C ASP A 18 9.49 -3.23 10.13
N THR A 19 9.85 -4.33 10.78
CA THR A 19 8.98 -5.48 11.03
C THR A 19 8.36 -5.49 12.42
N GLY A 20 8.56 -4.40 13.19
CA GLY A 20 7.91 -4.17 14.49
C GLY A 20 8.58 -4.88 15.68
N GLU A 21 9.82 -5.35 15.54
CA GLU A 21 10.60 -5.76 16.71
C GLU A 21 11.23 -4.55 17.38
N GLY A 22 11.16 -4.47 18.70
CA GLY A 22 11.92 -3.50 19.47
C GLY A 22 13.42 -3.73 19.34
N ILE A 23 14.20 -2.67 19.18
CA ILE A 23 15.65 -2.69 19.07
C ILE A 23 16.26 -2.12 20.35
N GLY A 24 17.15 -2.89 20.99
CA GLY A 24 17.93 -2.43 22.13
C GLY A 24 19.36 -2.94 22.07
N LYS A 25 20.20 -2.43 22.96
CA LYS A 25 21.62 -2.83 23.04
C LYS A 25 21.99 -3.27 24.42
N THR A 26 22.78 -4.34 24.51
CA THR A 26 23.41 -4.81 25.76
C THR A 26 24.88 -5.04 25.47
N ASP A 27 25.76 -4.33 26.16
CA ASP A 27 27.22 -4.39 25.96
C ASP A 27 27.67 -4.22 24.49
N GLY A 28 26.98 -3.32 23.76
CA GLY A 28 27.25 -3.04 22.35
C GLY A 28 26.67 -4.05 21.35
N PHE A 29 26.04 -5.13 21.84
CA PHE A 29 25.37 -6.12 21.01
C PHE A 29 23.91 -5.74 20.77
N ILE A 30 23.45 -5.77 19.49
CA ILE A 30 22.10 -5.35 19.09
C ILE A 30 21.11 -6.51 19.23
N TRP A 31 19.98 -6.24 19.85
CA TRP A 31 18.89 -7.19 20.01
C TRP A 31 17.61 -6.73 19.32
N PHE A 32 17.00 -7.64 18.58
CA PHE A 32 15.64 -7.51 18.05
C PHE A 32 14.71 -8.31 18.94
N VAL A 33 13.82 -7.62 19.66
CA VAL A 33 12.92 -8.23 20.65
C VAL A 33 11.48 -8.09 20.16
N LYS A 34 10.87 -9.23 19.78
CA LYS A 34 9.47 -9.25 19.35
C LYS A 34 8.53 -8.86 20.49
N ASP A 35 7.48 -8.10 20.20
CA ASP A 35 6.43 -7.63 21.12
C ASP A 35 6.92 -6.60 22.17
N ALA A 36 8.12 -6.08 22.04
CA ALA A 36 8.64 -4.98 22.85
C ALA A 36 8.40 -3.64 22.14
N VAL A 37 8.19 -2.58 22.90
CA VAL A 37 7.85 -1.23 22.44
C VAL A 37 8.96 -0.26 22.79
N ILE A 38 9.18 0.77 22.00
CA ILE A 38 10.15 1.83 22.26
C ILE A 38 9.96 2.38 23.68
N GLY A 39 11.05 2.46 24.45
CA GLY A 39 11.06 2.94 25.84
C GLY A 39 10.81 1.86 26.90
N ASP A 40 10.40 0.64 26.53
CA ASP A 40 10.30 -0.45 27.51
C ASP A 40 11.66 -0.84 28.07
N MET A 41 11.72 -1.18 29.35
CA MET A 41 12.75 -2.05 29.92
C MET A 41 12.19 -3.47 29.99
N VAL A 42 12.84 -4.40 29.32
CA VAL A 42 12.32 -5.75 29.18
C VAL A 42 13.32 -6.82 29.62
N GLU A 43 12.79 -7.93 30.13
CA GLU A 43 13.53 -9.18 30.22
C GLU A 43 13.23 -10.02 28.97
N ALA A 44 14.29 -10.48 28.30
CA ALA A 44 14.20 -11.19 27.03
C ALA A 44 15.04 -12.45 27.01
N ARG A 45 14.62 -13.44 26.22
CA ARG A 45 15.32 -14.73 26.05
C ARG A 45 15.91 -14.84 24.65
N VAL A 46 17.20 -15.15 24.58
CA VAL A 46 17.90 -15.38 23.31
C VAL A 46 17.28 -16.51 22.50
N MET A 47 16.87 -16.19 21.29
CA MET A 47 16.35 -17.18 20.33
C MET A 47 17.42 -17.59 19.32
N LYS A 48 18.16 -16.61 18.78
CA LYS A 48 19.18 -16.81 17.77
C LYS A 48 20.16 -15.64 17.77
N THR A 49 21.44 -15.94 17.62
CA THR A 49 22.52 -14.96 17.47
C THR A 49 23.11 -14.97 16.08
N LYS A 50 23.59 -13.83 15.64
CA LYS A 50 24.43 -13.56 14.47
C LYS A 50 25.72 -12.93 14.94
N LYS A 51 26.64 -12.59 14.03
CA LYS A 51 27.97 -12.02 14.37
C LYS A 51 27.87 -10.70 15.17
N SER A 52 26.93 -9.82 14.83
CA SER A 52 26.79 -8.46 15.40
C SER A 52 25.42 -8.14 15.99
N TYR A 53 24.45 -9.05 15.89
CA TYR A 53 23.10 -8.86 16.43
C TYR A 53 22.42 -10.19 16.74
N GLY A 54 21.33 -10.14 17.51
CA GLY A 54 20.54 -11.31 17.84
C GLY A 54 19.04 -11.05 17.86
N PHE A 55 18.28 -12.13 17.88
CA PHE A 55 16.82 -12.12 18.04
C PHE A 55 16.46 -12.71 19.40
N ALA A 56 15.59 -12.03 20.12
CA ALA A 56 15.13 -12.47 21.41
C ALA A 56 13.60 -12.44 21.50
N ARG A 57 13.08 -13.23 22.41
CA ARG A 57 11.66 -13.27 22.74
C ARG A 57 11.44 -12.55 24.05
N LEU A 58 10.47 -11.65 24.10
CA LEU A 58 10.00 -11.00 25.31
C LEU A 58 9.51 -12.05 26.32
N ILE A 59 10.05 -12.02 27.54
CA ILE A 59 9.57 -12.79 28.70
C ILE A 59 8.57 -11.91 29.47
N GLN A 60 9.03 -10.74 29.93
CA GLN A 60 8.19 -9.78 30.63
C GLN A 60 8.68 -8.35 30.43
N VAL A 61 7.76 -7.41 30.61
CA VAL A 61 8.07 -5.99 30.66
C VAL A 61 8.33 -5.64 32.12
N LEU A 62 9.54 -5.15 32.42
CA LEU A 62 9.96 -4.76 33.77
C LEU A 62 9.51 -3.35 34.12
N GLU A 63 9.74 -2.42 33.16
CA GLU A 63 9.27 -1.05 33.21
C GLU A 63 8.56 -0.73 31.88
N PRO A 64 7.23 -0.58 31.87
CA PRO A 64 6.53 -0.26 30.65
C PRO A 64 6.83 1.17 30.18
N SER A 65 6.97 1.34 28.88
CA SER A 65 7.03 2.66 28.24
C SER A 65 5.71 3.41 28.44
N ALA A 66 5.79 4.74 28.51
CA ALA A 66 4.60 5.61 28.58
C ALA A 66 3.70 5.47 27.32
N CYS A 67 4.27 5.04 26.18
CA CYS A 67 3.51 4.81 24.95
C CYS A 67 3.01 3.37 24.79
N ARG A 68 3.26 2.48 25.75
CA ARG A 68 2.76 1.10 25.72
C ARG A 68 1.27 1.07 26.02
N VAL A 69 0.52 0.37 25.18
CA VAL A 69 -0.92 0.14 25.34
C VAL A 69 -1.26 -1.33 25.22
N THR A 70 -2.41 -1.72 25.77
CA THR A 70 -2.94 -3.08 25.56
C THR A 70 -3.51 -3.20 24.17
N PRO A 71 -3.05 -4.17 23.34
CA PRO A 71 -3.63 -4.43 22.03
C PRO A 71 -5.12 -4.70 22.11
N ARG A 72 -5.92 -4.07 21.24
CA ARG A 72 -7.37 -4.33 21.16
C ARG A 72 -7.70 -5.69 20.55
N CYS A 73 -6.86 -6.16 19.61
CA CYS A 73 -7.05 -7.47 18.96
C CYS A 73 -6.44 -8.58 19.84
N PRO A 74 -7.20 -9.60 20.25
CA PRO A 74 -6.69 -10.70 21.07
C PRO A 74 -5.62 -11.53 20.34
N SER A 75 -5.64 -11.55 19.01
CA SER A 75 -4.67 -12.27 18.17
C SER A 75 -3.46 -11.44 17.75
N ALA A 76 -3.29 -10.20 18.25
CA ALA A 76 -2.24 -9.26 17.81
C ALA A 76 -0.82 -9.83 17.88
N ARG A 77 -0.51 -10.68 18.88
CA ARG A 77 0.82 -11.32 19.04
C ARG A 77 1.05 -12.51 18.10
N GLN A 78 -0.01 -13.12 17.59
CA GLN A 78 0.05 -14.35 16.77
C GLN A 78 -0.13 -14.03 15.29
N CYS A 79 -1.10 -13.17 14.97
CA CYS A 79 -1.42 -12.76 13.60
C CYS A 79 -0.29 -11.94 12.99
N GLY A 80 0.02 -12.20 11.71
CA GLY A 80 1.05 -11.46 10.96
C GLY A 80 0.57 -10.09 10.43
N GLY A 81 -0.70 -9.73 10.62
CA GLY A 81 -1.28 -8.52 10.02
C GLY A 81 -0.91 -7.21 10.72
N CYS A 82 -0.70 -7.23 12.03
CA CYS A 82 -0.39 -6.06 12.84
C CYS A 82 0.92 -6.27 13.61
N GLN A 83 1.78 -5.25 13.63
CA GLN A 83 3.07 -5.29 14.34
C GLN A 83 3.13 -4.31 15.50
N LEU A 84 2.31 -3.24 15.48
CA LEU A 84 2.47 -2.08 16.36
C LEU A 84 1.30 -1.89 17.35
N GLN A 85 0.39 -2.85 17.51
CA GLN A 85 -0.79 -2.65 18.37
C GLN A 85 -0.47 -2.47 19.88
N ALA A 86 0.73 -2.82 20.32
CA ALA A 86 1.18 -2.58 21.69
C ALA A 86 1.71 -1.16 21.93
N MET A 87 1.75 -0.32 20.89
CA MET A 87 2.22 1.06 20.92
C MET A 87 1.03 2.01 20.69
N SER A 88 0.99 3.13 21.42
CA SER A 88 -0.03 4.17 21.20
C SER A 88 0.02 4.68 19.77
N TYR A 89 -1.13 5.11 19.24
CA TYR A 89 -1.21 5.52 17.84
C TYR A 89 -0.35 6.76 17.54
N GLU A 90 -0.27 7.69 18.47
CA GLU A 90 0.60 8.87 18.35
C GLU A 90 2.08 8.48 18.20
N GLU A 91 2.56 7.51 18.99
CA GLU A 91 3.95 7.06 18.90
C GLU A 91 4.21 6.27 17.60
N GLN A 92 3.22 5.54 17.09
CA GLN A 92 3.32 4.93 15.76
C GLN A 92 3.52 5.97 14.67
N LEU A 93 2.81 7.09 14.73
CA LEU A 93 2.97 8.19 13.77
C LEU A 93 4.38 8.79 13.85
N ARG A 94 4.90 9.04 15.06
CA ARG A 94 6.28 9.51 15.27
C ARG A 94 7.32 8.52 14.74
N PHE A 95 7.15 7.25 15.03
CA PHE A 95 8.02 6.19 14.53
C PHE A 95 8.06 6.17 13.00
N LYS A 96 6.91 6.24 12.34
CA LYS A 96 6.79 6.23 10.88
C LYS A 96 7.41 7.46 10.25
N GLU A 97 7.18 8.64 10.81
CA GLU A 97 7.82 9.87 10.34
C GLU A 97 9.34 9.81 10.50
N ASN A 98 9.83 9.38 11.65
CA ASN A 98 11.27 9.23 11.92
C ASN A 98 11.93 8.21 11.01
N LYS A 99 11.25 7.10 10.69
CA LYS A 99 11.75 6.11 9.72
C LYS A 99 12.01 6.74 8.36
N VAL A 100 11.06 7.53 7.83
CA VAL A 100 11.24 8.22 6.54
C VAL A 100 12.36 9.24 6.63
N ARG A 101 12.37 10.07 7.65
CA ARG A 101 13.42 11.07 7.91
C ARG A 101 14.81 10.43 7.94
N ASN A 102 14.97 9.34 8.67
CA ASN A 102 16.24 8.60 8.77
C ASN A 102 16.69 8.04 7.41
N ASN A 103 15.79 7.50 6.61
CA ASN A 103 16.13 6.99 5.29
C ASN A 103 16.53 8.10 4.33
N LEU A 104 15.79 9.20 4.31
CA LEU A 104 16.12 10.36 3.48
C LEU A 104 17.47 10.98 3.88
N SER A 105 17.79 11.04 5.18
CA SER A 105 19.09 11.53 5.63
C SER A 105 20.23 10.56 5.31
N ARG A 106 20.11 9.28 5.70
CA ARG A 106 21.23 8.32 5.66
C ARG A 106 21.46 7.75 4.26
N ILE A 107 20.39 7.44 3.51
CA ILE A 107 20.45 6.88 2.16
C ILE A 107 20.40 7.99 1.13
N GLY A 108 19.44 8.92 1.29
CA GLY A 108 19.23 10.05 0.40
C GLY A 108 20.33 11.13 0.48
N GLY A 109 21.07 11.17 1.60
CA GLY A 109 22.12 12.16 1.83
C GLY A 109 21.58 13.57 2.10
N LEU A 110 20.29 13.73 2.40
CA LEU A 110 19.68 15.03 2.67
C LEU A 110 20.06 15.52 4.07
N THR A 111 20.65 16.70 4.16
CA THR A 111 21.00 17.37 5.43
C THR A 111 19.82 18.15 5.99
N GLU A 112 19.05 18.79 5.12
CA GLU A 112 17.81 19.49 5.46
C GLU A 112 16.65 18.83 4.75
N ILE A 113 15.64 18.40 5.52
CA ILE A 113 14.47 17.70 4.99
C ILE A 113 13.25 18.55 5.29
N PRO A 114 12.58 19.14 4.28
CA PRO A 114 11.38 19.96 4.45
C PRO A 114 10.15 19.07 4.78
N MET A 115 10.20 18.44 5.95
CA MET A 115 9.22 17.47 6.41
C MET A 115 7.99 18.18 6.99
N GLU A 116 6.84 17.90 6.41
CA GLU A 116 5.55 18.33 6.93
C GLU A 116 4.99 17.29 7.92
N PRO A 117 4.09 17.68 8.85
CA PRO A 117 3.50 16.74 9.80
C PRO A 117 2.83 15.55 9.10
N ILE A 118 3.00 14.36 9.67
CA ILE A 118 2.39 13.12 9.16
C ILE A 118 0.86 13.19 9.16
N ILE A 119 0.24 12.68 8.12
CA ILE A 119 -1.21 12.52 8.03
C ILE A 119 -1.61 11.19 8.70
N GLY A 120 -2.15 11.27 9.92
CA GLY A 120 -2.76 10.15 10.63
C GLY A 120 -4.24 9.99 10.33
N MET A 121 -4.86 9.01 10.99
CA MET A 121 -6.31 8.77 11.00
C MET A 121 -6.90 9.18 12.35
N ASP A 122 -8.09 9.75 12.34
CA ASP A 122 -8.85 10.01 13.56
C ASP A 122 -9.36 8.69 14.18
N GLU A 123 -9.85 7.78 13.34
CA GLU A 123 -10.26 6.43 13.70
C GLU A 123 -9.42 5.39 12.94
N PRO A 124 -8.31 4.89 13.50
CA PRO A 124 -7.40 4.00 12.80
C PRO A 124 -7.85 2.53 12.79
N TRP A 125 -9.15 2.28 12.87
CA TRP A 125 -9.79 0.97 12.83
C TRP A 125 -10.79 0.88 11.69
N ARG A 126 -11.18 -0.34 11.28
CA ARG A 126 -12.20 -0.58 10.23
C ARG A 126 -11.90 0.09 8.88
N TYR A 127 -10.65 0.39 8.60
CA TYR A 127 -10.25 1.16 7.42
C TYR A 127 -10.01 0.32 6.15
N ARG A 128 -9.80 -0.99 6.30
CA ARG A 128 -9.45 -1.84 5.16
C ARG A 128 -10.68 -2.24 4.36
N ASN A 129 -10.74 -1.74 3.13
CA ASN A 129 -11.80 -2.07 2.18
C ASN A 129 -11.62 -3.43 1.50
N LYS A 130 -10.47 -4.08 1.67
CA LYS A 130 -10.15 -5.38 1.06
C LYS A 130 -9.43 -6.29 2.04
N ALA A 131 -9.86 -7.53 2.10
CA ALA A 131 -9.15 -8.61 2.79
C ALA A 131 -9.17 -9.89 1.97
N GLN A 132 -8.17 -10.75 2.17
CA GLN A 132 -8.05 -12.07 1.55
C GLN A 132 -7.85 -13.09 2.67
N PHE A 133 -8.81 -13.95 2.84
CA PHE A 133 -8.85 -14.91 3.94
C PHE A 133 -8.53 -16.31 3.43
N PRO A 134 -7.45 -16.96 3.89
CA PRO A 134 -7.21 -18.38 3.63
C PRO A 134 -8.25 -19.25 4.33
N PHE A 135 -8.60 -20.36 3.70
CA PHE A 135 -9.36 -21.45 4.29
C PHE A 135 -8.47 -22.67 4.50
N GLY A 136 -8.60 -23.31 5.64
CA GLY A 136 -7.85 -24.51 6.01
C GLY A 136 -8.59 -25.37 6.99
N LYS A 137 -7.88 -26.33 7.59
CA LYS A 137 -8.41 -27.16 8.68
C LYS A 137 -7.58 -26.99 9.94
N ASP A 138 -8.24 -27.03 11.07
CA ASP A 138 -7.57 -27.20 12.36
C ASP A 138 -7.14 -28.66 12.59
N LYS A 139 -6.50 -28.92 13.74
CA LYS A 139 -6.05 -30.27 14.15
C LYS A 139 -7.20 -31.26 14.31
N ASP A 140 -8.42 -30.80 14.52
CA ASP A 140 -9.62 -31.61 14.71
C ASP A 140 -10.40 -31.80 13.39
N GLY A 141 -9.89 -31.26 12.27
CA GLY A 141 -10.47 -31.35 10.94
C GLY A 141 -11.59 -30.37 10.64
N ARG A 142 -11.89 -29.40 11.55
CA ARG A 142 -12.89 -28.35 11.32
C ARG A 142 -12.35 -27.33 10.31
N ILE A 143 -13.23 -26.82 9.48
CA ILE A 143 -12.88 -25.74 8.55
C ILE A 143 -12.68 -24.45 9.34
N ILE A 144 -11.49 -23.88 9.19
CA ILE A 144 -11.12 -22.60 9.79
C ILE A 144 -10.74 -21.57 8.72
N THR A 145 -10.91 -20.29 9.05
CA THR A 145 -10.48 -19.15 8.24
C THR A 145 -9.98 -18.04 9.14
N GLY A 146 -9.16 -17.14 8.60
CA GLY A 146 -8.55 -16.05 9.37
C GLY A 146 -7.36 -15.47 8.63
N PHE A 147 -6.25 -15.23 9.34
CA PHE A 147 -5.01 -14.75 8.73
C PHE A 147 -3.83 -15.65 9.08
N TYR A 148 -2.79 -15.59 8.27
CA TYR A 148 -1.57 -16.34 8.56
C TYR A 148 -0.83 -15.77 9.77
N ALA A 149 -0.29 -16.66 10.59
CA ALA A 149 0.69 -16.30 11.61
C ALA A 149 1.95 -15.74 10.95
N GLY A 150 2.60 -14.81 11.63
CA GLY A 150 3.81 -14.18 11.10
C GLY A 150 4.88 -15.21 10.71
N ARG A 151 5.36 -15.13 9.48
CA ARG A 151 6.43 -15.99 8.89
C ARG A 151 6.04 -17.46 8.72
N THR A 152 4.75 -17.79 8.76
CA THR A 152 4.25 -19.17 8.53
C THR A 152 2.95 -19.13 7.75
N HIS A 153 2.47 -20.30 7.27
CA HIS A 153 1.15 -20.45 6.65
C HIS A 153 0.13 -21.07 7.62
N ALA A 154 0.44 -21.08 8.92
CA ALA A 154 -0.56 -21.50 9.92
C ALA A 154 -1.66 -20.44 10.03
N ILE A 155 -2.90 -20.84 9.86
CA ILE A 155 -4.06 -19.96 9.96
C ILE A 155 -4.36 -19.68 11.44
N ILE A 156 -4.41 -18.42 11.81
CA ILE A 156 -4.92 -17.94 13.08
C ILE A 156 -6.39 -17.61 12.87
N GLU A 157 -7.24 -18.46 13.39
CA GLU A 157 -8.69 -18.26 13.35
C GLU A 157 -9.05 -16.96 14.09
N GLN A 158 -9.90 -16.17 13.48
CA GLN A 158 -10.37 -14.91 14.05
C GLN A 158 -11.86 -14.79 13.85
N GLU A 159 -12.55 -14.35 14.88
CA GLU A 159 -13.99 -14.02 14.82
C GLU A 159 -14.23 -12.65 14.24
N ASP A 160 -13.26 -11.74 14.42
CA ASP A 160 -13.35 -10.37 13.90
C ASP A 160 -11.97 -9.74 13.73
N CYS A 161 -11.70 -9.20 12.55
CA CYS A 161 -10.51 -8.41 12.29
C CYS A 161 -10.84 -6.91 12.40
N LEU A 162 -10.40 -6.27 13.47
CA LEU A 162 -10.67 -4.86 13.75
C LEU A 162 -10.15 -3.87 12.68
N LEU A 163 -9.31 -4.32 11.74
CA LEU A 163 -8.88 -3.50 10.60
C LEU A 163 -9.84 -3.57 9.42
N GLY A 164 -10.50 -4.71 9.23
CA GLY A 164 -11.42 -4.98 8.13
C GLY A 164 -12.83 -4.49 8.42
N VAL A 165 -13.65 -4.47 7.39
CA VAL A 165 -15.07 -4.14 7.48
C VAL A 165 -15.84 -5.22 8.23
N GLU A 166 -16.94 -4.84 8.86
CA GLU A 166 -17.73 -5.74 9.73
C GLU A 166 -18.43 -6.85 8.93
N GLU A 167 -18.69 -6.61 7.65
CA GLU A 167 -19.30 -7.59 6.74
C GLU A 167 -18.42 -8.82 6.48
N ASN A 168 -17.13 -8.74 6.76
CA ASN A 168 -16.21 -9.87 6.54
C ASN A 168 -16.65 -11.11 7.29
N GLN A 169 -16.96 -11.02 8.59
CA GLN A 169 -17.22 -12.19 9.40
C GLN A 169 -18.53 -12.91 9.00
N PRO A 170 -19.68 -12.23 8.83
CA PRO A 170 -20.88 -12.89 8.35
C PRO A 170 -20.71 -13.58 6.98
N ILE A 171 -19.94 -12.98 6.06
CA ILE A 171 -19.64 -13.59 4.75
C ILE A 171 -18.80 -14.85 4.93
N LEU A 172 -17.76 -14.83 5.77
CA LEU A 172 -16.90 -15.98 6.03
C LEU A 172 -17.67 -17.12 6.69
N ASP A 173 -18.56 -16.82 7.65
CA ASP A 173 -19.40 -17.82 8.31
C ASP A 173 -20.40 -18.46 7.35
N CYS A 174 -20.99 -17.68 6.45
CA CYS A 174 -21.87 -18.18 5.39
C CYS A 174 -21.13 -19.13 4.46
N ILE A 175 -19.91 -18.78 4.02
CA ILE A 175 -19.09 -19.61 3.13
C ILE A 175 -18.63 -20.87 3.85
N ARG A 176 -18.20 -20.78 5.12
CA ARG A 176 -17.79 -21.92 5.94
C ARG A 176 -18.93 -22.92 6.10
N GLY A 177 -20.11 -22.46 6.52
CA GLY A 177 -21.30 -23.31 6.65
C GLY A 177 -21.73 -23.97 5.33
N PHE A 178 -21.63 -23.22 4.21
CA PHE A 178 -21.85 -23.79 2.88
C PHE A 178 -20.83 -24.89 2.54
N MET A 179 -19.54 -24.67 2.82
CA MET A 179 -18.50 -25.67 2.58
C MET A 179 -18.71 -26.95 3.39
N GLU A 180 -19.13 -26.82 4.65
CA GLU A 180 -19.44 -27.93 5.53
C GLU A 180 -20.65 -28.73 5.02
N GLU A 181 -21.75 -28.07 4.69
CA GLU A 181 -22.99 -28.68 4.19
C GLU A 181 -22.79 -29.45 2.87
N TYR A 182 -22.05 -28.86 1.94
CA TYR A 182 -21.79 -29.46 0.62
C TYR A 182 -20.54 -30.31 0.56
N HIS A 183 -19.87 -30.55 1.70
CA HIS A 183 -18.62 -31.31 1.80
C HIS A 183 -17.55 -30.84 0.84
N ILE A 184 -17.31 -29.52 0.82
CA ILE A 184 -16.27 -28.87 0.03
C ILE A 184 -15.03 -28.71 0.88
N ALA A 185 -13.94 -29.37 0.49
CA ALA A 185 -12.70 -29.34 1.24
C ALA A 185 -11.95 -28.01 1.01
N PRO A 186 -11.43 -27.34 2.06
CA PRO A 186 -10.48 -26.26 1.91
C PRO A 186 -9.17 -26.79 1.33
N TYR A 187 -8.39 -25.89 0.72
CA TYR A 187 -7.12 -26.23 0.09
C TYR A 187 -6.04 -26.52 1.13
N GLU A 188 -5.35 -27.63 0.95
CA GLU A 188 -4.17 -28.05 1.71
C GLU A 188 -2.92 -27.87 0.85
N GLU A 189 -2.09 -26.91 1.22
CA GLU A 189 -0.95 -26.48 0.40
C GLU A 189 0.10 -27.59 0.21
N GLU A 190 0.40 -28.36 1.26
CA GLU A 190 1.39 -29.43 1.20
C GLU A 190 0.97 -30.54 0.23
N LEU A 191 -0.31 -30.91 0.26
CA LEU A 191 -0.87 -31.98 -0.57
C LEU A 191 -1.36 -31.50 -1.94
N HIS A 192 -1.46 -30.19 -2.14
CA HIS A 192 -2.07 -29.55 -3.32
C HIS A 192 -3.47 -30.12 -3.61
N LYS A 193 -4.27 -30.32 -2.56
CA LYS A 193 -5.62 -30.89 -2.62
C LYS A 193 -6.63 -29.95 -1.97
N GLY A 194 -7.91 -30.20 -2.22
CA GLY A 194 -9.00 -29.35 -1.76
C GLY A 194 -9.33 -28.26 -2.80
N LEU A 195 -10.49 -27.63 -2.66
CA LEU A 195 -11.04 -26.72 -3.69
C LEU A 195 -10.88 -25.25 -3.31
N VAL A 196 -11.37 -24.82 -2.14
CA VAL A 196 -11.38 -23.41 -1.75
C VAL A 196 -10.07 -23.04 -1.08
N ARG A 197 -9.30 -22.14 -1.71
CA ARG A 197 -8.01 -21.66 -1.21
C ARG A 197 -8.19 -20.46 -0.31
N HIS A 198 -8.83 -19.41 -0.86
CA HIS A 198 -9.02 -18.11 -0.21
C HIS A 198 -10.39 -17.55 -0.57
N VAL A 199 -10.82 -16.59 0.18
CA VAL A 199 -11.91 -15.67 -0.18
C VAL A 199 -11.39 -14.26 -0.14
N LEU A 200 -11.56 -13.53 -1.25
CA LEU A 200 -11.37 -12.09 -1.29
C LEU A 200 -12.71 -11.43 -1.02
N ILE A 201 -12.74 -10.52 -0.05
CA ILE A 201 -13.88 -9.67 0.24
C ILE A 201 -13.43 -8.23 0.02
N ARG A 202 -14.25 -7.44 -0.66
CA ARG A 202 -14.00 -6.03 -0.91
C ARG A 202 -15.30 -5.23 -0.71
N LYS A 203 -15.19 -4.06 -0.09
CA LYS A 203 -16.29 -3.11 0.11
C LYS A 203 -15.94 -1.76 -0.52
N GLY A 204 -16.85 -1.18 -1.29
CA GLY A 204 -16.82 0.24 -1.64
C GLY A 204 -17.22 1.06 -0.41
N PHE A 205 -16.40 2.01 0.01
CA PHE A 205 -16.68 2.79 1.22
C PHE A 205 -17.70 3.90 0.99
N ALA A 206 -17.74 4.45 -0.22
CA ALA A 206 -18.73 5.47 -0.58
C ALA A 206 -20.05 4.86 -1.07
N THR A 207 -19.99 3.70 -1.73
CA THR A 207 -21.16 3.05 -2.33
C THR A 207 -21.77 1.95 -1.45
N GLU A 208 -21.00 1.46 -0.48
CA GLU A 208 -21.29 0.27 0.33
C GLU A 208 -21.43 -1.04 -0.46
N GLU A 209 -21.09 -1.03 -1.75
CA GLU A 209 -21.12 -2.23 -2.58
C GLU A 209 -20.12 -3.28 -2.09
N LEU A 210 -20.57 -4.54 -2.03
CA LEU A 210 -19.77 -5.68 -1.60
C LEU A 210 -19.42 -6.59 -2.78
N MET A 211 -18.17 -7.02 -2.80
CA MET A 211 -17.65 -8.04 -3.71
C MET A 211 -17.13 -9.23 -2.92
N VAL A 212 -17.50 -10.42 -3.35
CA VAL A 212 -16.96 -11.68 -2.84
C VAL A 212 -16.34 -12.47 -4.02
N CYS A 213 -15.08 -12.87 -3.89
CA CYS A 213 -14.42 -13.70 -4.89
C CYS A 213 -13.76 -14.90 -4.22
N LEU A 214 -14.25 -16.12 -4.53
CA LEU A 214 -13.67 -17.36 -4.06
C LEU A 214 -12.47 -17.74 -4.92
N VAL A 215 -11.34 -18.06 -4.31
CA VAL A 215 -10.15 -18.55 -5.02
C VAL A 215 -10.16 -20.09 -4.99
N LEU A 216 -10.26 -20.68 -6.17
CA LEU A 216 -10.45 -22.13 -6.33
C LEU A 216 -9.20 -22.81 -6.89
N ASN A 217 -8.81 -23.94 -6.29
CA ASN A 217 -7.83 -24.87 -6.84
C ASN A 217 -8.51 -25.83 -7.81
N GLY A 218 -9.14 -25.30 -8.85
CA GLY A 218 -9.85 -26.13 -9.84
C GLY A 218 -10.89 -25.34 -10.62
N ASP A 219 -11.61 -26.05 -11.47
CA ASP A 219 -12.70 -25.50 -12.25
C ASP A 219 -13.92 -25.17 -11.37
N VAL A 220 -14.66 -24.13 -11.72
CA VAL A 220 -15.92 -23.75 -11.04
C VAL A 220 -16.94 -24.88 -11.03
N LYS A 221 -16.95 -25.75 -12.01
CA LYS A 221 -17.81 -26.95 -12.07
C LYS A 221 -17.61 -27.91 -10.88
N LYS A 222 -16.49 -27.81 -10.16
CA LYS A 222 -16.24 -28.56 -8.93
C LYS A 222 -16.90 -27.93 -7.70
N LEU A 223 -17.32 -26.67 -7.79
CA LEU A 223 -18.08 -26.01 -6.73
C LEU A 223 -19.53 -26.52 -6.80
N LYS A 224 -19.92 -27.32 -5.81
CA LYS A 224 -21.28 -27.87 -5.75
C LYS A 224 -22.28 -26.77 -5.42
N ALA A 225 -23.43 -26.75 -6.09
CA ALA A 225 -24.54 -25.83 -5.85
C ALA A 225 -24.12 -24.35 -5.73
N PRO A 226 -23.36 -23.77 -6.67
CA PRO A 226 -22.90 -22.37 -6.60
C PRO A 226 -24.07 -21.38 -6.51
N GLU A 227 -25.23 -21.70 -7.09
CA GLU A 227 -26.46 -20.92 -7.02
C GLU A 227 -26.97 -20.74 -5.60
N VAL A 228 -26.85 -21.79 -4.75
CA VAL A 228 -27.23 -21.72 -3.33
C VAL A 228 -26.30 -20.80 -2.54
N LEU A 229 -25.00 -20.86 -2.83
CA LEU A 229 -24.04 -19.93 -2.21
C LEU A 229 -24.34 -18.50 -2.60
N VAL A 230 -24.61 -18.23 -3.89
CA VAL A 230 -24.99 -16.91 -4.38
C VAL A 230 -26.24 -16.42 -3.68
N GLU A 231 -27.32 -17.23 -3.61
CA GLU A 231 -28.57 -16.88 -2.93
C GLU A 231 -28.33 -16.51 -1.46
N ARG A 232 -27.54 -17.29 -0.73
CA ARG A 232 -27.22 -17.04 0.68
C ARG A 232 -26.48 -15.72 0.88
N LEU A 233 -25.45 -15.47 0.07
CA LEU A 233 -24.67 -14.24 0.15
C LEU A 233 -25.47 -13.01 -0.22
N VAL A 234 -26.31 -13.07 -1.27
CA VAL A 234 -27.23 -12.00 -1.66
C VAL A 234 -28.27 -11.74 -0.56
N LYS A 235 -28.82 -12.80 0.04
CA LYS A 235 -29.79 -12.68 1.14
C LYS A 235 -29.17 -12.06 2.41
N LEU A 236 -27.88 -12.27 2.63
CA LEU A 236 -27.16 -11.71 3.79
C LEU A 236 -27.01 -10.19 3.68
N PHE A 237 -26.78 -9.67 2.46
CA PHE A 237 -26.65 -8.25 2.17
C PHE A 237 -27.42 -7.84 0.91
N PRO A 238 -28.77 -7.83 0.93
CA PRO A 238 -29.59 -7.74 -0.29
C PRO A 238 -29.35 -6.45 -1.10
N SER A 239 -29.07 -5.34 -0.41
CA SER A 239 -28.88 -4.03 -1.05
C SER A 239 -27.43 -3.72 -1.39
N HIS A 240 -26.47 -4.50 -0.89
CA HIS A 240 -25.03 -4.19 -1.00
C HIS A 240 -24.24 -5.24 -1.78
N MET A 241 -24.72 -6.51 -1.85
CA MET A 241 -23.99 -7.55 -2.58
C MET A 241 -24.06 -7.28 -4.08
N ALA A 242 -22.99 -6.68 -4.63
CA ALA A 242 -22.93 -6.26 -6.02
C ALA A 242 -22.27 -7.29 -6.94
N SER A 243 -21.30 -8.06 -6.44
CA SER A 243 -20.53 -8.99 -7.27
C SER A 243 -20.08 -10.23 -6.51
N ILE A 244 -20.35 -11.41 -7.09
CA ILE A 244 -19.83 -12.70 -6.60
C ILE A 244 -19.15 -13.40 -7.77
N SER A 245 -17.92 -13.86 -7.58
CA SER A 245 -17.12 -14.50 -8.62
C SER A 245 -16.20 -15.59 -8.07
N CYS A 246 -15.58 -16.35 -8.96
CA CYS A 246 -14.51 -17.27 -8.64
C CYS A 246 -13.25 -16.91 -9.41
N SER A 247 -12.12 -16.94 -8.73
CA SER A 247 -10.79 -16.85 -9.33
C SER A 247 -10.16 -18.24 -9.38
N ILE A 248 -9.74 -18.66 -10.58
CA ILE A 248 -9.18 -19.99 -10.78
C ILE A 248 -7.66 -19.94 -10.62
N ASN A 249 -7.18 -20.54 -9.54
CA ASN A 249 -5.74 -20.63 -9.26
C ASN A 249 -5.34 -22.08 -8.98
N ARG A 250 -4.82 -22.76 -10.00
CA ARG A 250 -4.32 -24.15 -9.94
C ARG A 250 -2.81 -24.20 -9.69
N GLU A 251 -2.15 -23.06 -9.59
CA GLU A 251 -0.71 -22.97 -9.44
C GLU A 251 -0.27 -23.23 -7.99
N LYS A 252 0.85 -23.95 -7.81
CA LYS A 252 1.48 -24.16 -6.51
C LYS A 252 2.45 -23.02 -6.21
N THR A 253 1.91 -21.81 -6.03
CA THR A 253 2.67 -20.57 -5.78
C THR A 253 2.05 -19.77 -4.64
N ASN A 254 2.79 -18.79 -4.14
CA ASN A 254 2.29 -17.84 -3.13
C ASN A 254 1.34 -16.77 -3.69
N VAL A 255 1.10 -16.77 -5.02
CA VAL A 255 0.13 -15.87 -5.64
C VAL A 255 -1.27 -16.35 -5.29
N ILE A 256 -2.07 -15.49 -4.66
CA ILE A 256 -3.41 -15.83 -4.19
C ILE A 256 -4.39 -15.91 -5.37
N MET A 257 -4.49 -14.84 -6.15
CA MET A 257 -5.46 -14.74 -7.25
C MET A 257 -4.95 -15.43 -8.52
N GLY A 258 -5.82 -16.19 -9.18
CA GLY A 258 -5.57 -16.68 -10.52
C GLY A 258 -5.89 -15.63 -11.59
N LYS A 259 -5.51 -15.90 -12.83
CA LYS A 259 -5.75 -14.98 -13.96
C LYS A 259 -7.17 -15.10 -14.54
N GLU A 260 -7.80 -16.25 -14.39
CA GLU A 260 -9.15 -16.54 -14.88
C GLU A 260 -10.16 -16.19 -13.81
N ILE A 261 -11.11 -15.30 -14.14
CA ILE A 261 -12.23 -14.93 -13.27
C ILE A 261 -13.53 -15.41 -13.92
N VAL A 262 -14.31 -16.15 -13.15
CA VAL A 262 -15.65 -16.63 -13.55
C VAL A 262 -16.68 -15.90 -12.73
N ASN A 263 -17.51 -15.10 -13.37
CA ASN A 263 -18.59 -14.37 -12.69
C ASN A 263 -19.76 -15.28 -12.37
N LEU A 264 -20.27 -15.21 -11.14
CA LEU A 264 -21.45 -15.97 -10.68
C LEU A 264 -22.66 -15.07 -10.49
N TYR A 265 -22.45 -13.80 -10.10
CA TYR A 265 -23.51 -12.84 -9.85
C TYR A 265 -23.05 -11.42 -10.05
N GLY A 266 -23.92 -10.57 -10.56
CA GLY A 266 -23.68 -9.14 -10.76
C GLY A 266 -22.76 -8.82 -11.94
N PRO A 267 -22.25 -7.59 -12.02
CA PRO A 267 -21.46 -7.11 -13.17
C PRO A 267 -20.01 -7.59 -13.20
N GLY A 268 -19.50 -8.29 -12.15
CA GLY A 268 -18.11 -8.73 -12.01
C GLY A 268 -17.17 -7.64 -11.45
N TYR A 269 -17.69 -6.54 -10.98
CA TYR A 269 -16.97 -5.45 -10.32
C TYR A 269 -17.85 -4.77 -9.26
N ILE A 270 -17.24 -3.96 -8.44
CA ILE A 270 -17.90 -2.94 -7.60
C ILE A 270 -17.48 -1.56 -8.04
N THR A 271 -18.24 -0.54 -7.63
CA THR A 271 -17.84 0.85 -7.78
C THR A 271 -17.49 1.47 -6.43
N ASP A 272 -16.58 2.43 -6.44
CA ASP A 272 -16.27 3.25 -5.28
C ASP A 272 -15.76 4.61 -5.71
N TYR A 273 -15.66 5.56 -4.79
CA TYR A 273 -15.21 6.92 -5.07
C TYR A 273 -13.94 7.27 -4.30
N ILE A 274 -13.04 8.03 -4.94
CA ILE A 274 -11.98 8.79 -4.29
C ILE A 274 -12.25 10.26 -4.62
N GLY A 275 -12.69 11.02 -3.61
CA GLY A 275 -13.24 12.37 -3.85
C GLY A 275 -14.45 12.31 -4.79
N ASN A 276 -14.37 13.01 -5.92
CA ASN A 276 -15.44 13.07 -6.92
C ASN A 276 -15.27 12.07 -8.08
N VAL A 277 -14.21 11.27 -8.07
CA VAL A 277 -13.92 10.33 -9.17
C VAL A 277 -14.41 8.93 -8.82
N CYS A 278 -15.24 8.38 -9.69
CA CYS A 278 -15.81 7.03 -9.57
C CYS A 278 -14.88 6.00 -10.23
N TYR A 279 -14.67 4.87 -9.57
CA TYR A 279 -13.83 3.78 -10.10
C TYR A 279 -14.62 2.47 -10.13
N ARG A 280 -14.53 1.75 -11.24
CA ARG A 280 -14.86 0.33 -11.32
C ARG A 280 -13.68 -0.48 -10.85
N ILE A 281 -13.95 -1.41 -9.96
CA ILE A 281 -12.91 -2.19 -9.27
C ILE A 281 -13.24 -3.66 -9.44
N SER A 282 -12.47 -4.37 -10.26
CA SER A 282 -12.59 -5.81 -10.47
C SER A 282 -11.88 -6.62 -9.35
N PRO A 283 -12.06 -7.94 -9.26
CA PRO A 283 -11.33 -8.77 -8.30
C PRO A 283 -9.80 -8.64 -8.43
N LEU A 284 -9.29 -8.44 -9.65
CA LEU A 284 -7.85 -8.34 -9.92
C LEU A 284 -7.30 -6.92 -9.85
N SER A 285 -8.16 -5.89 -9.85
CA SER A 285 -7.73 -4.50 -9.83
C SER A 285 -6.95 -4.19 -8.55
N PHE A 286 -5.80 -3.54 -8.70
CA PHE A 286 -5.18 -2.86 -7.57
C PHE A 286 -5.99 -1.60 -7.26
N TYR A 287 -6.35 -1.46 -6.01
CA TYR A 287 -7.03 -0.29 -5.45
C TYR A 287 -6.61 -0.17 -3.99
N GLN A 288 -6.26 1.02 -3.56
CA GLN A 288 -5.73 1.27 -2.22
C GLN A 288 -6.70 0.78 -1.14
N VAL A 289 -6.15 0.13 -0.11
CA VAL A 289 -6.99 -0.57 0.88
C VAL A 289 -7.55 0.32 2.00
N ASN A 290 -7.14 1.59 2.06
CA ASN A 290 -7.59 2.59 3.01
C ASN A 290 -8.15 3.81 2.27
N PRO A 291 -9.43 3.82 1.91
CA PRO A 291 -10.01 4.88 1.08
C PRO A 291 -9.91 6.28 1.70
N VAL A 292 -10.05 6.38 3.03
CA VAL A 292 -9.94 7.66 3.76
C VAL A 292 -8.56 8.28 3.59
N GLN A 293 -7.53 7.49 3.80
CA GLN A 293 -6.15 7.97 3.65
C GLN A 293 -5.75 8.11 2.18
N THR A 294 -6.31 7.30 1.28
CA THR A 294 -6.08 7.42 -0.17
C THR A 294 -6.51 8.78 -0.69
N GLN A 295 -7.68 9.28 -0.25
CA GLN A 295 -8.13 10.61 -0.64
C GLN A 295 -7.16 11.71 -0.17
N LYS A 296 -6.63 11.58 1.05
CA LYS A 296 -5.62 12.52 1.59
C LYS A 296 -4.29 12.39 0.84
N LEU A 297 -3.84 11.15 0.55
CA LEU A 297 -2.62 10.86 -0.21
C LEU A 297 -2.66 11.50 -1.61
N TYR A 298 -3.73 11.23 -2.37
CA TYR A 298 -3.90 11.74 -3.73
C TYR A 298 -4.18 13.25 -3.75
N GLY A 299 -4.91 13.77 -2.74
CA GLY A 299 -5.07 15.21 -2.54
C GLY A 299 -3.74 15.92 -2.33
N THR A 300 -2.83 15.34 -1.54
CA THR A 300 -1.47 15.86 -1.34
C THR A 300 -0.64 15.76 -2.63
N ALA A 301 -0.73 14.65 -3.37
CA ALA A 301 -0.02 14.51 -4.65
C ALA A 301 -0.49 15.56 -5.67
N LEU A 302 -1.81 15.81 -5.75
CA LEU A 302 -2.39 16.86 -6.61
C LEU A 302 -1.96 18.26 -6.15
N GLU A 303 -1.95 18.54 -4.86
CA GLU A 303 -1.44 19.80 -4.30
C GLU A 303 0.03 20.01 -4.65
N TYR A 304 0.88 18.97 -4.50
CA TYR A 304 2.30 19.04 -4.80
C TYR A 304 2.57 19.20 -6.30
N ALA A 305 1.74 18.61 -7.16
CA ALA A 305 1.81 18.84 -8.61
C ALA A 305 1.52 20.31 -8.96
N GLY A 306 0.65 21.01 -8.19
CA GLY A 306 0.38 22.43 -8.33
C GLY A 306 -0.17 22.81 -9.70
N LEU A 307 -1.14 22.01 -10.20
CA LEU A 307 -1.69 22.14 -11.55
C LEU A 307 -2.64 23.34 -11.67
N THR A 308 -2.51 24.07 -12.78
CA THR A 308 -3.30 25.27 -13.12
C THR A 308 -4.31 25.04 -14.25
N GLY A 309 -4.22 23.91 -14.95
CA GLY A 309 -5.02 23.60 -16.13
C GLY A 309 -4.26 23.70 -17.46
N GLU A 310 -2.98 24.10 -17.42
CA GLU A 310 -2.14 24.23 -18.60
C GLU A 310 -1.10 23.11 -18.74
N GLU A 311 -0.88 22.34 -17.67
CA GLU A 311 0.20 21.37 -17.58
C GLU A 311 -0.14 20.05 -18.26
N THR A 312 0.87 19.48 -18.90
CA THR A 312 0.94 18.08 -19.34
C THR A 312 1.61 17.25 -18.25
N VAL A 313 0.90 16.24 -17.77
CA VAL A 313 1.34 15.40 -16.65
C VAL A 313 1.53 13.96 -17.11
N TRP A 314 2.62 13.32 -16.70
CA TRP A 314 2.81 11.88 -16.79
C TRP A 314 2.57 11.22 -15.44
N ASP A 315 1.78 10.16 -15.43
CA ASP A 315 1.57 9.26 -14.29
C ASP A 315 2.18 7.90 -14.62
N LEU A 316 3.33 7.61 -14.01
CA LEU A 316 4.05 6.38 -14.25
C LEU A 316 3.66 5.33 -13.20
N TYR A 317 3.37 4.11 -13.64
CA TYR A 317 2.82 3.01 -12.85
C TYR A 317 1.35 3.25 -12.45
N CYS A 318 0.52 3.72 -13.40
CA CYS A 318 -0.81 4.27 -13.13
C CYS A 318 -1.87 3.25 -12.69
N GLY A 319 -1.62 1.93 -12.82
CA GLY A 319 -2.60 0.90 -12.48
C GLY A 319 -3.92 1.07 -13.25
N ILE A 320 -5.04 1.07 -12.54
CA ILE A 320 -6.38 1.34 -13.11
C ILE A 320 -6.69 2.84 -13.28
N GLY A 321 -5.65 3.69 -13.27
CA GLY A 321 -5.75 5.13 -13.49
C GLY A 321 -6.16 5.92 -12.24
N THR A 322 -5.94 5.41 -11.04
CA THR A 322 -6.44 6.07 -9.81
C THR A 322 -5.84 7.46 -9.61
N ILE A 323 -4.51 7.61 -9.70
CA ILE A 323 -3.83 8.91 -9.61
C ILE A 323 -4.07 9.70 -10.89
N SER A 324 -3.96 9.07 -12.07
CA SER A 324 -4.15 9.73 -13.37
C SER A 324 -5.47 10.52 -13.44
N LEU A 325 -6.59 9.87 -13.06
CA LEU A 325 -7.91 10.51 -13.13
C LEU A 325 -8.08 11.58 -12.04
N PHE A 326 -7.39 11.41 -10.90
CA PHE A 326 -7.38 12.43 -9.86
C PHE A 326 -6.65 13.70 -10.33
N LEU A 327 -5.53 13.55 -11.04
CA LEU A 327 -4.78 14.65 -11.67
C LEU A 327 -5.53 15.27 -12.85
N ALA A 328 -6.26 14.47 -13.63
CA ALA A 328 -7.00 14.93 -14.81
C ALA A 328 -8.07 15.98 -14.51
N GLN A 329 -8.53 16.06 -13.24
CA GLN A 329 -9.46 17.11 -12.80
C GLN A 329 -8.87 18.52 -12.92
N LYS A 330 -7.53 18.67 -12.94
CA LYS A 330 -6.82 19.95 -12.97
C LYS A 330 -5.71 20.04 -14.01
N ALA A 331 -5.40 18.99 -14.72
CA ALA A 331 -4.37 18.99 -15.75
C ALA A 331 -4.97 19.32 -17.12
N LYS A 332 -4.20 19.91 -18.02
CA LYS A 332 -4.53 20.03 -19.43
C LYS A 332 -4.57 18.67 -20.12
N LYS A 333 -3.56 17.86 -19.88
CA LYS A 333 -3.44 16.50 -20.41
C LYS A 333 -2.74 15.58 -19.40
N VAL A 334 -3.21 14.37 -19.27
CA VAL A 334 -2.54 13.32 -18.44
C VAL A 334 -2.23 12.11 -19.32
N TYR A 335 -1.01 11.62 -19.22
CA TYR A 335 -0.55 10.39 -19.83
C TYR A 335 -0.26 9.36 -18.74
N GLY A 336 -0.92 8.20 -18.78
CA GLY A 336 -0.72 7.10 -17.84
C GLY A 336 0.02 5.93 -18.46
N VAL A 337 0.94 5.32 -17.72
CA VAL A 337 1.70 4.12 -18.16
C VAL A 337 1.55 2.99 -17.15
N GLU A 338 1.19 1.81 -17.62
CA GLU A 338 1.09 0.60 -16.79
C GLU A 338 1.45 -0.64 -17.64
N ILE A 339 2.20 -1.57 -17.02
CA ILE A 339 2.65 -2.79 -17.70
C ILE A 339 1.53 -3.82 -17.92
N ILE A 340 0.47 -3.78 -17.08
CA ILE A 340 -0.61 -4.76 -17.10
C ILE A 340 -1.71 -4.30 -18.05
N PRO A 341 -1.93 -4.99 -19.20
CA PRO A 341 -2.94 -4.57 -20.20
C PRO A 341 -4.35 -4.44 -19.61
N GLN A 342 -4.77 -5.40 -18.78
CA GLN A 342 -6.09 -5.37 -18.13
C GLN A 342 -6.28 -4.14 -17.25
N ALA A 343 -5.24 -3.69 -16.54
CA ALA A 343 -5.32 -2.48 -15.71
C ALA A 343 -5.49 -1.23 -16.61
N ILE A 344 -4.88 -1.18 -17.78
CA ILE A 344 -5.07 -0.08 -18.73
C ILE A 344 -6.50 -0.11 -19.32
N ASP A 345 -7.06 -1.29 -19.59
CA ASP A 345 -8.46 -1.39 -20.05
C ASP A 345 -9.42 -0.88 -18.95
N ASP A 346 -9.17 -1.22 -17.70
CA ASP A 346 -9.90 -0.70 -16.54
C ASP A 346 -9.70 0.83 -16.41
N ALA A 347 -8.49 1.36 -16.62
CA ALA A 347 -8.19 2.79 -16.59
C ALA A 347 -8.96 3.57 -17.66
N ARG A 348 -9.01 3.06 -18.88
CA ARG A 348 -9.80 3.65 -19.99
C ARG A 348 -11.30 3.60 -19.71
N ALA A 349 -11.78 2.50 -19.13
CA ALA A 349 -13.18 2.38 -18.72
C ALA A 349 -13.53 3.37 -17.61
N ASN A 350 -12.63 3.58 -16.63
CA ASN A 350 -12.77 4.54 -15.55
C ASN A 350 -12.73 5.99 -16.06
N ALA A 351 -11.85 6.30 -17.02
CA ALA A 351 -11.83 7.62 -17.68
C ALA A 351 -13.16 7.93 -18.36
N LYS A 352 -13.69 6.97 -19.14
CA LYS A 352 -14.98 7.09 -19.83
C LYS A 352 -16.14 7.24 -18.84
N LEU A 353 -16.11 6.49 -17.73
CA LEU A 353 -17.13 6.56 -16.67
C LEU A 353 -17.24 7.95 -16.06
N ASN A 354 -16.10 8.66 -15.93
CA ASN A 354 -16.04 10.01 -15.35
C ASN A 354 -16.00 11.13 -16.41
N HIS A 355 -16.18 10.81 -17.68
CA HIS A 355 -16.17 11.78 -18.80
C HIS A 355 -14.85 12.55 -18.94
N PHE A 356 -13.72 11.96 -18.57
CA PHE A 356 -12.41 12.54 -18.80
C PHE A 356 -11.95 12.27 -20.23
N GLU A 357 -11.79 13.33 -21.04
CA GLU A 357 -11.28 13.30 -22.41
C GLU A 357 -9.80 13.70 -22.51
N ASN A 358 -9.29 14.28 -21.42
CA ASN A 358 -7.91 14.76 -21.33
C ASN A 358 -6.91 13.73 -20.79
N VAL A 359 -7.25 12.44 -20.86
CA VAL A 359 -6.35 11.35 -20.42
C VAL A 359 -6.04 10.40 -21.57
N GLU A 360 -4.84 9.83 -21.54
CA GLU A 360 -4.40 8.80 -22.50
C GLU A 360 -3.55 7.76 -21.77
N PHE A 361 -3.73 6.47 -22.11
CA PHE A 361 -3.10 5.38 -21.39
C PHE A 361 -2.31 4.47 -22.33
N PHE A 362 -1.08 4.14 -21.94
CA PHE A 362 -0.14 3.28 -22.64
C PHE A 362 0.10 1.98 -21.87
N VAL A 363 0.04 0.86 -22.60
CA VAL A 363 0.44 -0.45 -22.08
C VAL A 363 1.93 -0.64 -22.32
N GLY A 364 2.70 -0.85 -21.27
CA GLY A 364 4.12 -1.15 -21.35
C GLY A 364 4.85 -0.81 -20.07
N LYS A 365 6.14 -1.10 -20.04
CA LYS A 365 6.99 -0.69 -18.92
C LYS A 365 7.29 0.80 -19.02
N ALA A 366 7.30 1.49 -17.87
CA ALA A 366 7.62 2.92 -17.82
C ALA A 366 8.99 3.23 -18.45
N GLU A 367 9.98 2.38 -18.20
CA GLU A 367 11.34 2.47 -18.75
C GLU A 367 11.45 2.24 -20.27
N GLU A 368 10.40 1.73 -20.91
CA GLU A 368 10.31 1.53 -22.37
C GLU A 368 9.41 2.60 -23.02
N VAL A 369 8.21 2.82 -22.46
CA VAL A 369 7.20 3.73 -23.01
C VAL A 369 7.63 5.19 -22.88
N LEU A 370 8.13 5.62 -21.73
CA LEU A 370 8.47 7.02 -21.50
C LEU A 370 9.58 7.52 -22.44
N PRO A 371 10.72 6.78 -22.63
CA PRO A 371 11.72 7.17 -23.63
C PRO A 371 11.15 7.20 -25.05
N GLU A 372 10.33 6.21 -25.44
CA GLU A 372 9.73 6.15 -26.78
C GLU A 372 8.85 7.37 -27.06
N GLN A 373 7.97 7.72 -26.13
CA GLN A 373 7.08 8.89 -26.30
C GLN A 373 7.86 10.19 -26.31
N TYR A 374 8.88 10.33 -25.48
CA TYR A 374 9.73 11.49 -25.44
C TYR A 374 10.60 11.66 -26.69
N GLU A 375 11.36 10.62 -27.09
CA GLU A 375 12.36 10.70 -28.15
C GLU A 375 11.75 10.65 -29.55
N LYS A 376 10.71 9.79 -29.75
CA LYS A 376 10.10 9.60 -31.07
C LYS A 376 8.87 10.47 -31.31
N ASN A 377 8.02 10.61 -30.29
CA ASN A 377 6.74 11.31 -30.43
C ASN A 377 6.78 12.75 -29.88
N GLN A 378 7.91 13.17 -29.31
CA GLN A 378 8.15 14.50 -28.77
C GLN A 378 7.09 14.93 -27.72
N VAL A 379 6.61 13.98 -26.94
CA VAL A 379 5.67 14.23 -25.83
C VAL A 379 6.47 14.61 -24.60
N TYR A 380 6.33 15.86 -24.19
CA TYR A 380 6.99 16.43 -23.02
C TYR A 380 6.11 16.37 -21.79
N ALA A 381 6.69 16.62 -20.61
CA ALA A 381 5.98 16.73 -19.35
C ALA A 381 6.37 18.02 -18.64
N ASP A 382 5.38 18.75 -18.12
CA ASP A 382 5.59 19.83 -17.17
C ASP A 382 5.76 19.24 -15.76
N THR A 383 5.01 18.19 -15.45
CA THR A 383 5.08 17.45 -14.18
C THR A 383 5.06 15.95 -14.43
N ILE A 384 5.88 15.21 -13.70
CA ILE A 384 5.84 13.74 -13.67
C ILE A 384 5.45 13.29 -12.27
N VAL A 385 4.44 12.43 -12.18
CA VAL A 385 4.01 11.75 -10.95
C VAL A 385 4.40 10.29 -11.07
N VAL A 386 5.01 9.73 -10.03
CA VAL A 386 5.41 8.32 -10.00
C VAL A 386 4.92 7.66 -8.71
N ASP A 387 4.35 6.46 -8.83
CA ASP A 387 3.99 5.56 -7.71
C ASP A 387 4.52 4.15 -8.00
N PRO A 388 5.85 3.96 -7.98
CA PRO A 388 6.48 2.71 -8.38
C PRO A 388 6.28 1.60 -7.35
N PRO A 389 6.46 0.32 -7.74
CA PRO A 389 6.50 -0.79 -6.79
C PRO A 389 7.63 -0.62 -5.77
N ARG A 390 7.66 -1.43 -4.71
CA ARG A 390 8.64 -1.37 -3.61
C ARG A 390 10.11 -1.30 -4.03
N LYS A 391 10.47 -1.78 -5.21
CA LYS A 391 11.84 -1.69 -5.75
C LYS A 391 12.27 -0.28 -6.19
N GLY A 392 11.35 0.68 -6.25
CA GLY A 392 11.54 2.01 -6.79
C GLY A 392 11.49 2.05 -8.31
N CYS A 393 11.88 3.18 -8.90
CA CYS A 393 11.97 3.36 -10.35
C CYS A 393 13.19 2.60 -10.92
N ASP A 394 13.06 2.16 -12.18
CA ASP A 394 14.20 1.67 -12.96
C ASP A 394 15.14 2.82 -13.33
N SER A 395 16.43 2.53 -13.49
CA SER A 395 17.44 3.55 -13.84
C SER A 395 17.15 4.23 -15.18
N VAL A 396 16.67 3.49 -16.18
CA VAL A 396 16.31 4.06 -17.49
C VAL A 396 15.12 5.02 -17.37
N CYS A 397 14.17 4.70 -16.50
CA CYS A 397 13.05 5.59 -16.20
C CYS A 397 13.55 6.90 -15.56
N LEU A 398 14.43 6.81 -14.54
CA LEU A 398 15.03 7.99 -13.89
C LEU A 398 15.87 8.83 -14.86
N ASP A 399 16.67 8.19 -15.71
CA ASP A 399 17.45 8.88 -16.76
C ASP A 399 16.56 9.65 -17.73
N THR A 400 15.42 9.06 -18.11
CA THR A 400 14.47 9.69 -19.01
C THR A 400 13.77 10.88 -18.34
N ILE A 401 13.40 10.77 -17.06
CA ILE A 401 12.87 11.89 -16.28
C ILE A 401 13.88 13.06 -16.29
N VAL A 402 15.16 12.77 -16.06
CA VAL A 402 16.22 13.78 -16.10
C VAL A 402 16.37 14.42 -17.48
N LYS A 403 16.30 13.62 -18.57
CA LYS A 403 16.38 14.13 -19.96
C LYS A 403 15.16 14.98 -20.34
N MET A 404 13.96 14.56 -19.94
CA MET A 404 12.73 15.33 -20.17
C MET A 404 12.73 16.66 -19.40
N ALA A 405 13.46 16.70 -18.29
CA ALA A 405 13.61 17.85 -17.42
C ALA A 405 12.26 18.51 -17.03
N PRO A 406 11.24 17.76 -16.54
CA PRO A 406 10.02 18.39 -16.06
C PRO A 406 10.31 19.39 -14.95
N GLU A 407 9.46 20.44 -14.83
CA GLU A 407 9.58 21.40 -13.76
C GLU A 407 9.47 20.73 -12.39
N LYS A 408 8.54 19.77 -12.26
CA LYS A 408 8.26 19.07 -11.01
C LYS A 408 8.24 17.56 -11.17
N VAL A 409 8.72 16.88 -10.14
CA VAL A 409 8.53 15.43 -9.94
C VAL A 409 7.84 15.22 -8.61
N VAL A 410 6.67 14.58 -8.63
CA VAL A 410 5.95 14.14 -7.43
C VAL A 410 6.13 12.64 -7.28
N TYR A 411 6.82 12.24 -6.24
CA TYR A 411 7.14 10.83 -5.99
C TYR A 411 6.31 10.30 -4.82
N VAL A 412 5.40 9.38 -5.07
CA VAL A 412 4.65 8.61 -4.07
C VAL A 412 5.37 7.29 -3.84
N SER A 413 5.52 6.82 -2.61
CA SER A 413 6.21 5.56 -2.33
C SER A 413 5.79 4.92 -1.02
N CYS A 414 5.61 3.60 -1.08
CA CYS A 414 5.41 2.74 0.09
C CYS A 414 6.71 2.21 0.71
N ASP A 415 7.88 2.53 0.11
CA ASP A 415 9.21 2.12 0.61
C ASP A 415 10.15 3.32 0.65
N SER A 416 10.37 3.85 1.83
CA SER A 416 11.19 5.06 2.04
C SER A 416 12.69 4.84 1.78
N ALA A 417 13.19 3.61 1.76
CA ALA A 417 14.60 3.34 1.48
C ALA A 417 14.89 3.42 -0.02
N THR A 418 14.05 2.80 -0.86
CA THR A 418 14.17 2.92 -2.32
C THR A 418 13.83 4.31 -2.81
N LEU A 419 12.82 4.98 -2.19
CA LEU A 419 12.54 6.39 -2.42
C LEU A 419 13.78 7.27 -2.17
N ALA A 420 14.44 7.09 -1.03
CA ALA A 420 15.63 7.88 -0.69
C ALA A 420 16.79 7.69 -1.69
N ARG A 421 16.96 6.47 -2.22
CA ARG A 421 17.91 6.17 -3.29
C ARG A 421 17.57 6.95 -4.57
N ASP A 422 16.32 6.93 -4.99
CA ASP A 422 15.86 7.56 -6.23
C ASP A 422 15.88 9.10 -6.11
N VAL A 423 15.52 9.63 -4.95
CA VAL A 423 15.63 11.06 -4.61
C VAL A 423 17.07 11.54 -4.69
N LYS A 424 18.02 10.76 -4.15
CA LYS A 424 19.45 11.08 -4.27
C LYS A 424 19.89 11.12 -5.74
N TYR A 425 19.46 10.15 -6.53
CA TYR A 425 19.78 10.07 -7.96
C TYR A 425 19.31 11.32 -8.72
N LEU A 426 18.05 11.75 -8.49
CA LEU A 426 17.48 12.95 -9.09
C LEU A 426 18.15 14.23 -8.55
N GLY A 427 18.46 14.26 -7.24
CA GLY A 427 19.14 15.39 -6.60
C GLY A 427 20.52 15.67 -7.17
N GLU A 428 21.30 14.63 -7.47
CA GLU A 428 22.61 14.76 -8.14
C GLU A 428 22.49 15.24 -9.60
N ARG A 429 21.26 15.34 -10.16
CA ARG A 429 20.96 15.67 -11.55
C ARG A 429 20.04 16.87 -11.75
N GLY A 430 19.98 17.75 -10.76
CA GLY A 430 19.32 19.04 -10.90
C GLY A 430 17.94 19.18 -10.28
N TYR A 431 17.54 18.24 -9.41
CA TYR A 431 16.30 18.31 -8.67
C TYR A 431 16.54 18.57 -7.19
N GLU A 432 15.77 19.44 -6.61
CA GLU A 432 15.80 19.74 -5.17
C GLU A 432 14.50 19.31 -4.51
N VAL A 433 14.61 18.67 -3.34
CA VAL A 433 13.44 18.31 -2.51
C VAL A 433 12.87 19.57 -1.88
N LYS A 434 11.64 19.91 -2.21
CA LYS A 434 10.93 21.10 -1.70
C LYS A 434 9.92 20.79 -0.63
N ARG A 435 9.28 19.62 -0.70
CA ARG A 435 8.25 19.21 0.28
C ARG A 435 8.31 17.70 0.50
N VAL A 436 8.14 17.27 1.73
CA VAL A 436 8.06 15.86 2.11
C VAL A 436 6.87 15.67 3.04
N LYS A 437 5.98 14.74 2.74
CA LYS A 437 4.85 14.38 3.60
C LYS A 437 4.73 12.88 3.73
N THR A 438 4.42 12.43 4.93
CA THR A 438 4.14 11.03 5.21
C THR A 438 2.65 10.83 5.48
N VAL A 439 2.13 9.68 5.09
CA VAL A 439 0.72 9.31 5.29
C VAL A 439 0.66 7.92 5.91
N ASP A 440 -0.05 7.79 7.02
CA ASP A 440 -0.30 6.49 7.63
C ASP A 440 -1.46 5.77 6.91
N MET A 441 -1.12 5.12 5.79
CA MET A 441 -2.06 4.30 5.02
C MET A 441 -2.39 2.98 5.73
N PHE A 442 -1.52 2.53 6.62
CA PHE A 442 -1.59 1.19 7.25
C PHE A 442 -1.40 1.28 8.77
N PRO A 443 -2.35 1.90 9.51
CA PRO A 443 -2.33 1.87 10.97
C PRO A 443 -2.05 0.48 11.53
N TRP A 444 -1.35 0.43 12.65
CA TRP A 444 -0.97 -0.78 13.39
C TRP A 444 0.07 -1.66 12.69
N SER A 445 0.62 -1.22 11.56
CA SER A 445 1.76 -1.85 10.88
C SER A 445 2.96 -0.91 10.75
N GLY A 446 4.16 -1.47 10.48
CA GLY A 446 5.38 -0.67 10.27
C GLY A 446 5.45 0.03 8.91
N HIS A 447 4.42 -0.09 8.05
CA HIS A 447 4.37 0.54 6.74
C HIS A 447 3.92 2.01 6.82
N VAL A 448 4.48 2.82 5.93
CA VAL A 448 4.15 4.24 5.77
C VAL A 448 4.27 4.61 4.30
N GLU A 449 3.33 5.42 3.81
CA GLU A 449 3.44 6.06 2.51
C GLU A 449 4.14 7.40 2.65
N CYS A 450 4.92 7.77 1.64
CA CYS A 450 5.63 9.03 1.59
C CYS A 450 5.38 9.72 0.25
N ILE A 451 5.16 11.03 0.27
CA ILE A 451 5.04 11.86 -0.92
C ILE A 451 6.15 12.90 -0.86
N ILE A 452 6.92 12.99 -1.94
CA ILE A 452 7.98 14.00 -2.10
C ILE A 452 7.68 14.83 -3.34
N MET A 453 7.77 16.15 -3.21
CA MET A 453 7.81 17.05 -4.34
C MET A 453 9.25 17.52 -4.55
N MET A 454 9.77 17.23 -5.73
CA MET A 454 11.06 17.72 -6.19
C MET A 454 10.85 18.74 -7.31
N GLN A 455 11.64 19.79 -7.31
CA GLN A 455 11.61 20.83 -8.32
C GLN A 455 12.96 20.91 -9.05
N ASN A 456 12.90 21.07 -10.37
CA ASN A 456 14.08 21.29 -11.18
C ASN A 456 14.64 22.70 -10.90
N PHE A 457 15.79 22.79 -10.25
CA PHE A 457 16.37 24.08 -9.86
C PHE A 457 16.95 24.86 -11.05
N ILE A 458 17.30 24.20 -12.14
CA ILE A 458 17.82 24.85 -13.35
C ILE A 458 16.71 25.72 -14.01
N ILE A 459 15.49 25.16 -14.09
CA ILE A 459 14.32 25.89 -14.63
C ILE A 459 13.85 26.95 -13.64
N GLY A 460 13.88 26.67 -12.33
CA GLY A 460 13.50 27.62 -11.29
C GLY A 460 14.31 28.91 -11.29
N ILE A 461 15.63 28.83 -11.55
CA ILE A 461 16.50 29.98 -11.68
C ILE A 461 16.16 30.79 -12.95
N ALA A 462 15.89 30.12 -14.08
CA ALA A 462 15.52 30.81 -15.33
C ALA A 462 14.18 31.54 -15.20
N GLY A 463 13.18 30.97 -14.55
CA GLY A 463 11.89 31.61 -14.27
C GLY A 463 12.00 32.83 -13.35
N GLN A 464 12.87 32.80 -12.33
CA GLN A 464 13.14 33.93 -11.46
C GLN A 464 13.91 35.07 -12.18
N CYS A 465 14.84 34.72 -13.08
CA CYS A 465 15.53 35.72 -13.91
C CYS A 465 14.58 36.43 -14.90
N HIS A 466 13.59 35.74 -15.46
CA HIS A 466 12.59 36.38 -16.32
C HIS A 466 11.65 37.31 -15.55
N SER A 467 11.29 36.98 -14.31
CA SER A 467 10.51 37.88 -13.45
C SER A 467 11.29 39.11 -13.00
N LEU A 468 12.61 38.97 -12.72
CA LEU A 468 13.50 40.08 -12.40
C LEU A 468 13.75 41.00 -13.61
N SER A 469 13.88 40.45 -14.82
CA SER A 469 14.02 41.27 -16.03
C SER A 469 12.73 42.03 -16.36
N ALA A 470 11.56 41.44 -16.13
CA ALA A 470 10.28 42.13 -16.31
C ALA A 470 10.06 43.26 -15.27
N ILE A 471 10.58 43.12 -14.05
CA ILE A 471 10.54 44.15 -13.02
C ILE A 471 11.51 45.29 -13.35
N LEU A 472 12.68 44.98 -13.89
CA LEU A 472 13.67 46.01 -14.31
C LEU A 472 13.20 46.81 -15.53
N THR A 473 12.52 46.17 -16.51
CA THR A 473 11.93 46.89 -17.66
C THR A 473 10.73 47.78 -17.29
N HIS A 474 10.05 47.51 -16.17
CA HIS A 474 8.98 48.37 -15.67
C HIS A 474 9.52 49.57 -14.85
N ALA A 475 10.70 49.45 -14.23
CA ALA A 475 11.32 50.54 -13.49
C ALA A 475 11.87 51.66 -14.41
N ASP A 476 12.36 51.28 -15.60
CA ASP A 476 12.84 52.25 -16.59
C ASP A 476 11.73 53.01 -17.37
N ALA A 477 10.48 52.53 -17.31
CA ALA A 477 9.33 53.16 -17.96
C ALA A 477 8.62 54.23 -17.08
N VAL A 478 9.03 54.41 -15.82
CA VAL A 478 8.41 55.35 -14.87
C VAL A 478 9.31 56.59 -14.65
N THR A 479 10.54 56.63 -15.24
CA THR A 479 11.49 57.72 -15.11
C THR A 479 11.84 58.41 -16.43
N ALA A 480 10.97 58.31 -17.46
CA ALA A 480 11.10 59.06 -18.70
C ALA A 480 9.93 60.01 -18.91
#